data_176cd3d9db91e2796a414e297dfc650c
#
_entry.id   176cd3d9db91e2796a414e297dfc650c
#
_cell.length_a   1.000
_cell.length_b   1.000
_cell.length_c   1.000
_cell.angle_alpha   90.00
_cell.angle_beta   90.00
_cell.angle_gamma   90.00
#
_symmetry.space_group_name_H-M   'P 1'
#
loop_
_entity.id
_entity.type
_entity.pdbx_description
1 polymer ?
#
loop_
_entity_poly.entity_id
_entity_poly.type
_entity_poly.pdbx_seq_one_letter_code
_entity_poly.pdbx_strand_id
1 'polypeptide(L)'
;MIPIQETKVGILTPPQLKNDGDFAGNTYIDTQGYNHARFLFIVGTVDAAIGSTSETAAPKIEECDTTDGTYTDVTDAALADAIGALEDDSLFAIDIDLARSHKRYMEVTAPHAGAGTTGCNLAIIGILTRPEIGPVTAAQQGLAELIKA
;
A
#
# COMPACT_ATOMS: atom_id res chain seq x y z
N MET A 1 -17.07 10.15 12.59
CA MET A 1 -16.23 8.98 12.99
C MET A 1 -16.57 7.85 12.04
N ILE A 2 -15.60 7.19 11.44
CA ILE A 2 -15.84 6.00 10.63
C ILE A 2 -15.76 4.80 11.57
N PRO A 3 -16.84 4.05 11.78
CA PRO A 3 -16.78 2.85 12.61
C PRO A 3 -15.78 1.86 12.02
N ILE A 4 -14.99 1.21 12.86
CA ILE A 4 -14.02 0.20 12.42
C ILE A 4 -14.67 -0.94 11.61
N GLN A 5 -15.96 -1.16 11.82
CA GLN A 5 -16.77 -2.11 11.07
C GLN A 5 -17.05 -1.72 9.62
N GLU A 6 -16.78 -0.48 9.27
CA GLU A 6 -16.93 0.06 7.90
C GLU A 6 -15.59 0.15 7.16
N THR A 7 -14.59 -0.58 7.64
CA THR A 7 -13.26 -0.63 7.02
C THR A 7 -12.98 -2.01 6.46
N LYS A 8 -12.23 -2.04 5.36
CA LYS A 8 -11.57 -3.26 4.86
C LYS A 8 -10.07 -3.03 4.87
N VAL A 9 -9.34 -4.02 5.35
CA VAL A 9 -7.87 -3.97 5.39
C VAL A 9 -7.32 -5.07 4.49
N GLY A 10 -6.28 -4.75 3.72
CA GLY A 10 -5.56 -5.70 2.89
C GLY A 10 -4.05 -5.53 3.05
N ILE A 11 -3.33 -6.64 3.06
CA ILE A 11 -1.87 -6.62 2.99
C ILE A 11 -1.49 -6.57 1.51
N LEU A 12 -0.83 -5.48 1.09
CA LEU A 12 -0.34 -5.33 -0.28
C LEU A 12 1.11 -5.83 -0.40
N THR A 13 1.93 -5.52 0.58
CA THR A 13 3.29 -6.04 0.68
C THR A 13 3.46 -6.61 2.08
N PRO A 14 3.66 -7.93 2.23
CA PRO A 14 3.91 -8.51 3.55
C PRO A 14 5.23 -8.00 4.13
N PRO A 15 5.38 -7.95 5.46
CA PRO A 15 6.63 -7.54 6.09
C PRO A 15 7.79 -8.37 5.57
N GLN A 16 8.79 -7.71 5.00
CA GLN A 16 9.98 -8.37 4.46
C GLN A 16 11.22 -7.49 4.52
N LEU A 17 12.35 -8.14 4.64
CA LEU A 17 13.67 -7.52 4.52
C LEU A 17 14.20 -7.76 3.10
N LYS A 18 14.58 -6.70 2.43
CA LYS A 18 15.24 -6.74 1.12
C LYS A 18 16.54 -5.97 1.13
N ASN A 19 17.60 -6.60 0.62
CA ASN A 19 18.91 -5.97 0.45
C ASN A 19 19.15 -5.53 -1.00
N ASP A 20 18.44 -6.13 -1.94
CA ASP A 20 18.51 -5.80 -3.36
C ASP A 20 17.23 -6.22 -4.07
N GLY A 21 16.84 -5.48 -5.08
CA GLY A 21 15.65 -5.74 -5.89
C GLY A 21 14.33 -5.33 -5.24
N ASP A 22 13.27 -5.46 -6.00
CA ASP A 22 11.94 -5.02 -5.62
C ASP A 22 11.35 -5.84 -4.47
N PHE A 23 10.49 -5.21 -3.67
CA PHE A 23 9.72 -5.92 -2.68
C PHE A 23 8.75 -6.88 -3.36
N ALA A 24 8.79 -8.15 -2.96
CA ALA A 24 8.01 -9.22 -3.55
C ALA A 24 6.67 -9.42 -2.82
N GLY A 25 5.76 -10.15 -3.45
CA GLY A 25 4.47 -10.48 -2.88
C GLY A 25 3.48 -9.32 -2.90
N ASN A 26 3.72 -8.34 -3.77
CA ASN A 26 2.77 -7.26 -3.99
C ASN A 26 1.46 -7.85 -4.49
N THR A 27 0.40 -7.49 -3.82
CA THR A 27 -0.96 -7.87 -4.20
C THR A 27 -1.78 -6.62 -4.42
N TYR A 28 -2.86 -6.77 -5.16
CA TYR A 28 -3.83 -5.70 -5.34
C TYR A 28 -4.86 -5.69 -4.21
N ILE A 29 -5.49 -4.56 -4.01
CA ILE A 29 -6.72 -4.42 -3.21
C ILE A 29 -7.89 -4.12 -4.13
N ASP A 30 -9.00 -4.83 -3.94
CA ASP A 30 -10.26 -4.56 -4.63
C ASP A 30 -10.99 -3.43 -3.92
N THR A 31 -11.10 -2.28 -4.57
CA THR A 31 -11.70 -1.04 -4.03
C THR A 31 -13.19 -0.94 -4.24
N GLN A 32 -13.80 -1.90 -4.95
CA GLN A 32 -15.24 -1.86 -5.28
C GLN A 32 -16.10 -1.69 -4.02
N GLY A 33 -17.00 -0.71 -4.07
CA GLY A 33 -17.94 -0.42 -2.98
C GLY A 33 -17.37 0.45 -1.86
N TYR A 34 -16.20 1.04 -2.05
CA TYR A 34 -15.60 1.99 -1.11
C TYR A 34 -15.32 3.33 -1.78
N ASN A 35 -15.38 4.40 -1.00
CA ASN A 35 -15.18 5.77 -1.50
C ASN A 35 -13.85 6.38 -1.06
N HIS A 36 -13.05 5.67 -0.27
CA HIS A 36 -11.74 6.16 0.15
C HIS A 36 -10.78 5.00 0.40
N ALA A 37 -9.54 5.16 -0.07
CA ALA A 37 -8.43 4.25 0.18
C ALA A 37 -7.27 4.99 0.84
N ARG A 38 -6.67 4.37 1.86
CA ARG A 38 -5.40 4.78 2.46
C ARG A 38 -4.40 3.65 2.30
N PHE A 39 -3.25 3.95 1.72
CA PHE A 39 -2.11 3.05 1.62
C PHE A 39 -1.08 3.48 2.65
N LEU A 40 -0.81 2.59 3.61
CA LEU A 40 0.11 2.86 4.72
C LEU A 40 1.39 2.06 4.54
N PHE A 41 2.51 2.76 4.46
CA PHE A 41 3.85 2.21 4.38
C PHE A 41 4.44 2.15 5.78
N ILE A 42 4.73 0.95 6.24
CA ILE A 42 5.32 0.70 7.57
C ILE A 42 6.78 0.37 7.33
N VAL A 43 7.63 1.34 7.62
CA VAL A 43 9.06 1.25 7.39
C VAL A 43 9.75 0.89 8.69
N GLY A 44 10.60 -0.11 8.65
CA GLY A 44 11.52 -0.42 9.73
C GLY A 44 12.90 0.16 9.43
N THR A 45 13.95 -0.65 9.59
CA THR A 45 15.32 -0.22 9.27
C THR A 45 15.50 -0.01 7.78
N VAL A 46 16.17 1.08 7.40
CA VAL A 46 16.51 1.42 6.01
C VAL A 46 17.99 1.76 5.91
N ASP A 47 18.81 0.91 5.29
CA ASP A 47 20.21 1.23 5.02
C ASP A 47 20.48 1.63 3.57
N ALA A 48 19.50 1.42 2.70
CA ALA A 48 19.51 1.90 1.33
C ALA A 48 18.09 2.36 0.94
N ALA A 49 17.99 3.43 0.17
CA ALA A 49 16.72 4.05 -0.13
C ALA A 49 15.74 3.12 -0.88
N ILE A 50 14.47 3.11 -0.46
CA ILE A 50 13.37 2.47 -1.16
C ILE A 50 12.86 3.46 -2.21
N GLY A 51 12.82 3.04 -3.45
CA GLY A 51 12.43 3.90 -4.58
C GLY A 51 13.59 4.67 -5.21
N SER A 52 14.84 4.40 -4.85
CA SER A 52 15.99 5.00 -5.49
C SER A 52 17.08 4.00 -5.75
N THR A 53 17.79 4.19 -6.73
CA THR A 53 19.24 4.10 -6.96
C THR A 53 19.56 4.52 -8.37
N SER A 54 19.11 3.92 -9.36
CA SER A 54 19.18 4.39 -10.75
C SER A 54 17.83 4.80 -11.28
N GLU A 55 16.78 4.47 -10.53
CA GLU A 55 15.40 4.73 -10.91
C GLU A 55 14.79 5.67 -9.90
N THR A 56 14.52 6.86 -10.33
CA THR A 56 13.98 7.99 -9.57
C THR A 56 12.49 7.82 -9.21
N ALA A 57 12.00 6.60 -9.18
CA ALA A 57 10.59 6.36 -8.89
C ALA A 57 10.36 6.21 -7.38
N ALA A 58 9.77 7.23 -6.76
CA ALA A 58 9.22 7.11 -5.42
C ALA A 58 8.15 6.01 -5.37
N PRO A 59 7.90 5.40 -4.21
CA PRO A 59 6.76 4.50 -4.03
C PRO A 59 5.46 5.18 -4.47
N LYS A 60 4.65 4.47 -5.25
CA LYS A 60 3.43 5.00 -5.88
C LYS A 60 2.32 3.97 -5.93
N ILE A 61 1.11 4.44 -6.21
CA ILE A 61 -0.06 3.61 -6.41
C ILE A 61 -0.34 3.50 -7.91
N GLU A 62 -0.65 2.29 -8.34
CA GLU A 62 -1.08 1.97 -9.69
C GLU A 62 -2.46 1.33 -9.67
N GLU A 63 -3.22 1.46 -10.75
CA GLU A 63 -4.60 0.97 -10.85
C GLU A 63 -4.86 0.20 -12.14
N CYS A 64 -5.78 -0.79 -12.08
CA CYS A 64 -6.23 -1.58 -13.22
C CYS A 64 -7.70 -1.99 -13.07
N ASP A 65 -8.39 -2.21 -14.20
CA ASP A 65 -9.77 -2.71 -14.20
C ASP A 65 -9.88 -4.22 -13.96
N THR A 66 -8.78 -4.94 -14.17
CA THR A 66 -8.70 -6.40 -13.99
C THR A 66 -7.50 -6.77 -13.13
N THR A 67 -7.54 -7.94 -12.53
CA THR A 67 -6.48 -8.41 -11.62
C THR A 67 -5.18 -8.80 -12.31
N ASP A 68 -5.25 -9.10 -13.61
CA ASP A 68 -4.15 -9.60 -14.45
C ASP A 68 -3.81 -8.65 -15.62
N GLY A 69 -4.39 -7.44 -15.58
CA GLY A 69 -4.16 -6.43 -16.62
C GLY A 69 -2.87 -5.62 -16.39
N THR A 70 -2.66 -4.65 -17.27
CA THR A 70 -1.57 -3.68 -17.11
C THR A 70 -2.01 -2.58 -16.15
N TYR A 71 -1.33 -2.46 -15.04
CA TYR A 71 -1.53 -1.38 -14.08
C TYR A 71 -0.93 -0.07 -14.61
N THR A 72 -1.55 1.02 -14.28
CA THR A 72 -1.14 2.37 -14.68
C THR A 72 -1.14 3.30 -13.47
N ASP A 73 -0.24 4.26 -13.45
CA ASP A 73 -0.09 5.19 -12.34
C ASP A 73 -1.40 5.94 -12.04
N VAL A 74 -1.75 5.99 -10.77
CA VAL A 74 -2.78 6.90 -10.28
C VAL A 74 -2.17 8.29 -10.20
N THR A 75 -2.81 9.27 -10.83
CA THR A 75 -2.32 10.66 -10.85
C THR A 75 -2.18 11.21 -9.43
N ASP A 76 -1.03 11.84 -9.14
CA ASP A 76 -0.69 12.44 -7.84
C ASP A 76 -0.67 11.46 -6.64
N ALA A 77 -0.62 10.15 -6.91
CA ALA A 77 -0.58 9.12 -5.87
C ALA A 77 0.81 8.47 -5.73
N ALA A 78 1.83 9.30 -5.61
CA ALA A 78 3.19 8.89 -5.29
C ALA A 78 3.69 9.63 -4.03
N LEU A 79 4.65 9.04 -3.31
CA LEU A 79 5.39 9.79 -2.30
C LEU A 79 6.21 10.88 -2.99
N ALA A 80 6.48 11.98 -2.28
CA ALA A 80 7.24 13.10 -2.86
C ALA A 80 8.69 12.70 -3.21
N ASP A 81 9.26 11.82 -2.39
CA ASP A 81 10.63 11.34 -2.53
C ASP A 81 10.71 9.83 -2.24
N ALA A 82 11.86 9.24 -2.55
CA ALA A 82 12.20 7.91 -2.09
C ALA A 82 12.32 7.89 -0.55
N ILE A 83 12.02 6.74 0.06
CA ILE A 83 12.22 6.54 1.50
C ILE A 83 13.71 6.31 1.74
N GLY A 84 14.36 7.26 2.37
CA GLY A 84 15.81 7.27 2.56
C GLY A 84 16.27 6.66 3.89
N ALA A 85 17.59 6.50 4.04
CA ALA A 85 18.21 5.88 5.21
C ALA A 85 18.06 6.67 6.53
N LEU A 86 17.52 7.89 6.49
CA LEU A 86 17.23 8.67 7.70
C LEU A 86 15.78 8.51 8.18
N GLU A 87 15.01 7.66 7.53
CA GLU A 87 13.56 7.46 7.74
C GLU A 87 13.26 6.10 8.39
N ASP A 88 14.21 5.60 9.15
CA ASP A 88 14.03 4.42 9.98
C ASP A 88 12.81 4.56 10.90
N ASP A 89 12.08 3.46 11.09
CA ASP A 89 10.91 3.36 11.97
C ASP A 89 9.80 4.40 11.68
N SER A 90 9.67 4.79 10.42
CA SER A 90 8.73 5.81 9.96
C SER A 90 7.47 5.23 9.33
N LEU A 91 6.42 6.06 9.28
CA LEU A 91 5.18 5.76 8.60
C LEU A 91 4.92 6.78 7.49
N PHE A 92 4.59 6.29 6.31
CA PHE A 92 4.13 7.12 5.20
C PHE A 92 2.72 6.68 4.80
N ALA A 93 1.96 7.59 4.24
CA ALA A 93 0.63 7.29 3.75
C ALA A 93 0.32 8.01 2.44
N ILE A 94 -0.43 7.32 1.57
CA ILE A 94 -1.05 7.91 0.38
C ILE A 94 -2.55 7.72 0.53
N ASP A 95 -3.31 8.81 0.45
CA ASP A 95 -4.76 8.81 0.50
C ASP A 95 -5.34 9.03 -0.90
N ILE A 96 -6.34 8.23 -1.27
CA ILE A 96 -7.03 8.31 -2.57
C ILE A 96 -8.52 8.47 -2.33
N ASP A 97 -9.10 9.49 -2.95
CA ASP A 97 -10.54 9.71 -3.00
C ASP A 97 -11.15 8.89 -4.16
N LEU A 98 -11.71 7.74 -3.81
CA LEU A 98 -12.32 6.80 -4.77
C LEU A 98 -13.69 7.28 -5.30
N ALA A 99 -14.25 8.37 -4.77
CA ALA A 99 -15.44 8.99 -5.35
C ALA A 99 -15.17 9.65 -6.72
N ARG A 100 -13.90 9.83 -7.05
CA ARG A 100 -13.46 10.23 -8.40
C ARG A 100 -13.37 9.00 -9.31
N SER A 101 -13.16 9.25 -10.60
CA SER A 101 -12.99 8.16 -11.57
C SER A 101 -11.67 7.43 -11.35
N HIS A 102 -11.76 6.21 -10.82
CA HIS A 102 -10.65 5.29 -10.60
C HIS A 102 -10.99 3.90 -11.13
N LYS A 103 -9.97 3.10 -11.41
CA LYS A 103 -10.11 1.68 -11.75
C LYS A 103 -10.29 0.87 -10.47
N ARG A 104 -10.80 -0.35 -10.63
CA ARG A 104 -11.27 -1.19 -9.53
C ARG A 104 -10.14 -1.72 -8.64
N TYR A 105 -9.03 -2.15 -9.22
CA TYR A 105 -7.94 -2.80 -8.51
C TYR A 105 -6.77 -1.85 -8.37
N MET A 106 -6.22 -1.74 -7.18
CA MET A 106 -5.06 -0.90 -6.90
C MET A 106 -3.94 -1.72 -6.28
N GLU A 107 -2.71 -1.45 -6.69
CA GLU A 107 -1.50 -2.02 -6.11
C GLU A 107 -0.48 -0.92 -5.79
N VAL A 108 0.56 -1.30 -5.06
CA VAL A 108 1.66 -0.40 -4.73
C VAL A 108 2.91 -0.85 -5.45
N THR A 109 3.58 0.07 -6.09
CA THR A 109 4.93 -0.13 -6.61
C THR A 109 5.93 0.52 -5.68
N ALA A 110 6.78 -0.31 -5.06
CA ALA A 110 7.93 0.11 -4.26
C ALA A 110 9.17 -0.58 -4.85
N PRO A 111 9.80 0.02 -5.89
CA PRO A 111 10.64 -0.74 -6.80
C PRO A 111 11.93 -1.22 -6.16
N HIS A 112 12.67 -0.47 -5.42
CA HIS A 112 13.99 -0.90 -4.98
C HIS A 112 14.22 -0.73 -3.48
N ALA A 113 14.82 -1.74 -2.88
CA ALA A 113 15.51 -1.61 -1.60
C ALA A 113 16.94 -1.07 -1.74
N GLY A 114 17.42 -0.88 -2.96
CA GLY A 114 18.78 -0.47 -3.24
C GLY A 114 19.84 -1.52 -2.84
N ALA A 115 21.11 -1.22 -3.10
CA ALA A 115 22.24 -2.04 -2.68
C ALA A 115 22.78 -1.53 -1.34
N GLY A 116 22.24 -2.04 -0.24
CA GLY A 116 22.72 -1.76 1.11
C GLY A 116 23.53 -2.91 1.70
N THR A 117 23.95 -2.76 2.94
CA THR A 117 24.66 -3.81 3.68
C THR A 117 23.71 -4.74 4.42
N THR A 118 22.67 -4.18 5.01
CA THR A 118 21.68 -4.89 5.82
C THR A 118 20.28 -4.91 5.21
N GLY A 119 20.01 -4.00 4.25
CA GLY A 119 18.76 -3.92 3.52
C GLY A 119 17.70 -3.07 4.22
N CYS A 120 16.50 -3.14 3.68
CA CYS A 120 15.36 -2.34 4.12
C CYS A 120 14.20 -3.24 4.53
N ASN A 121 13.56 -2.91 5.64
CA ASN A 121 12.31 -3.53 6.08
C ASN A 121 11.11 -2.68 5.64
N LEU A 122 10.17 -3.30 4.94
CA LEU A 122 8.94 -2.64 4.51
C LEU A 122 7.75 -3.60 4.62
N ALA A 123 6.64 -3.06 5.07
CA ALA A 123 5.32 -3.65 4.90
C ALA A 123 4.35 -2.58 4.39
N ILE A 124 3.38 -2.98 3.56
CA ILE A 124 2.38 -2.05 3.03
C ILE A 124 0.99 -2.65 3.22
N ILE A 125 0.11 -1.86 3.82
CA ILE A 125 -1.30 -2.22 4.00
C ILE A 125 -2.21 -1.20 3.33
N GLY A 126 -3.28 -1.68 2.73
CA GLY A 126 -4.38 -0.86 2.22
C GLY A 126 -5.54 -0.85 3.21
N ILE A 127 -6.10 0.30 3.45
CA ILE A 127 -7.26 0.51 4.32
C ILE A 127 -8.34 1.20 3.50
N LEU A 128 -9.44 0.50 3.23
CA LEU A 128 -10.59 1.05 2.54
C LEU A 128 -11.63 1.49 3.56
N THR A 129 -12.21 2.65 3.34
CA THR A 129 -13.21 3.24 4.22
C THR A 129 -14.37 3.85 3.43
N ARG A 130 -15.42 4.27 4.12
CA ARG A 130 -16.65 4.81 3.55
C ARG A 130 -17.30 3.84 2.55
N PRO A 131 -17.67 2.61 2.98
CA PRO A 131 -18.33 1.68 2.10
C PRO A 131 -19.73 2.17 1.72
N GLU A 132 -20.19 1.81 0.53
CA GLU A 132 -21.59 2.00 0.12
C GLU A 132 -22.53 1.12 0.95
N ILE A 133 -22.07 -0.08 1.29
CA ILE A 133 -22.74 -1.02 2.19
C ILE A 133 -21.71 -1.51 3.19
N GLY A 134 -21.94 -1.28 4.47
CA GLY A 134 -20.98 -1.60 5.53
C GLY A 134 -20.65 -3.10 5.61
N PRO A 135 -19.37 -3.49 5.71
CA PRO A 135 -18.97 -4.86 5.93
C PRO A 135 -19.38 -5.32 7.34
N VAL A 136 -19.95 -6.50 7.44
CA VAL A 136 -20.48 -7.04 8.70
C VAL A 136 -19.68 -8.20 9.27
N THR A 137 -18.80 -8.82 8.48
CA THR A 137 -17.99 -9.97 8.90
C THR A 137 -16.50 -9.64 8.89
N ALA A 138 -15.71 -10.39 9.68
CA ALA A 138 -14.25 -10.26 9.66
C ALA A 138 -13.67 -10.43 8.25
N ALA A 139 -14.14 -11.44 7.51
CA ALA A 139 -13.67 -11.71 6.15
C ALA A 139 -13.96 -10.54 5.18
N GLN A 140 -15.13 -9.90 5.29
CA GLN A 140 -15.45 -8.72 4.48
C GLN A 140 -14.57 -7.51 4.81
N GLN A 141 -14.05 -7.45 6.03
CA GLN A 141 -13.10 -6.43 6.48
C GLN A 141 -11.64 -6.79 6.15
N GLY A 142 -11.39 -7.93 5.53
CA GLY A 142 -10.04 -8.43 5.22
C GLY A 142 -9.30 -9.00 6.42
N LEU A 143 -10.01 -9.33 7.50
CA LEU A 143 -9.44 -9.83 8.74
C LEU A 143 -9.61 -11.34 8.85
N ALA A 144 -8.61 -12.03 9.39
CA ALA A 144 -8.72 -13.45 9.73
C ALA A 144 -9.66 -13.67 10.92
N GLU A 145 -9.64 -12.74 11.88
CA GLU A 145 -10.49 -12.76 13.08
C GLU A 145 -10.81 -11.33 13.52
N LEU A 146 -12.01 -11.12 14.05
CA LEU A 146 -12.44 -9.86 14.66
C LEU A 146 -13.04 -10.14 16.03
N ILE A 147 -12.40 -9.63 17.07
CA ILE A 147 -12.92 -9.68 18.46
C ILE A 147 -13.50 -8.30 18.77
N LYS A 148 -14.73 -8.26 19.22
CA LYS A 148 -15.42 -7.05 19.71
C LYS A 148 -15.57 -7.20 21.24
N ALA A 149 -14.81 -6.42 21.98
CA ALA A 149 -14.85 -6.36 23.44
C ALA A 149 -15.79 -5.25 23.93
#